data_e05374447d223e71579e99ff70760ecf
#
_entry.id   e05374447d223e71579e99ff70760ecf
#
_cell.length_a   1.000
_cell.length_b   1.000
_cell.length_c   1.000
_cell.angle_alpha   90.00
_cell.angle_beta   90.00
_cell.angle_gamma   90.00
#
_symmetry.space_group_name_H-M   'P 1'
#
loop_
_entity.id
_entity.type
_entity.pdbx_description
1 polymer ?
#
loop_
_entity_poly.entity_id
_entity_poly.type
_entity_poly.pdbx_seq_one_letter_code
_entity_poly.pdbx_strand_id
1 'polypeptide(L)'
;MALNLFGKKKSAYRVGIDIGTSSIKVVELVRQGSAAALNNYAQFYTRGEYMSTKPGSFNILDSQIAESLKQTFQAANFNSRVVTVALPVFSSFSTLITLPAMSPEELEDAVRYEARKYIPVPISEVQFDWTQVAHLSTANSLKVLTVAVPNEIVEKYNRIAQMAGIEFENMELETFSTARALIKDESIPTVILDVGSRTTNISIVDQGIVVLHHNIDTGGSALTRIMARGMAIDPKRAEYIKVNQGLESPDGQVSELLQPFVDKIILELGQAMEDYIREGGRRPASIILTGGGGKMPGLNSYVQDSVNIETEYGNPFQKVQTPPPLQNILQSGEANFSVAVGLALR
;
A
#
# COMPACT_ATOMS: atom_id res chain seq x y z
N MET A 1 -13.91 -7.01 5.77
CA MET A 1 -15.05 -7.87 5.36
C MET A 1 -15.33 -7.62 3.89
N ALA A 2 -15.51 -8.62 3.06
CA ALA A 2 -15.69 -8.44 1.62
C ALA A 2 -17.13 -8.72 1.27
N LEU A 3 -17.76 -7.80 0.57
CA LEU A 3 -19.06 -8.02 -0.05
C LEU A 3 -18.96 -9.14 -1.10
N ASN A 4 -19.46 -10.33 -0.77
CA ASN A 4 -19.54 -11.49 -1.65
C ASN A 4 -20.88 -11.42 -2.39
N LEU A 5 -20.89 -10.87 -3.60
CA LEU A 5 -22.14 -10.63 -4.34
C LEU A 5 -22.56 -11.74 -5.31
N PHE A 6 -21.70 -12.71 -5.63
CA PHE A 6 -22.09 -13.81 -6.56
C PHE A 6 -21.33 -15.11 -6.28
N GLY A 7 -22.08 -16.20 -6.05
CA GLY A 7 -21.56 -17.55 -5.86
C GLY A 7 -21.11 -18.23 -7.17
N LYS A 8 -20.06 -17.70 -7.81
CA LYS A 8 -19.38 -18.39 -8.92
C LYS A 8 -18.37 -19.41 -8.36
N LYS A 9 -18.16 -20.53 -9.06
CA LYS A 9 -17.06 -21.48 -8.74
C LYS A 9 -15.77 -20.69 -8.58
N LYS A 10 -15.19 -20.68 -7.37
CA LYS A 10 -13.92 -19.98 -7.10
C LYS A 10 -12.84 -20.55 -8.02
N SER A 11 -12.26 -19.71 -8.87
CA SER A 11 -11.08 -20.05 -9.65
C SER A 11 -9.97 -20.56 -8.72
N ALA A 12 -9.21 -21.55 -9.16
CA ALA A 12 -8.00 -21.97 -8.46
C ALA A 12 -6.92 -20.87 -8.47
N TYR A 13 -7.00 -19.97 -9.43
CA TYR A 13 -6.09 -18.85 -9.60
C TYR A 13 -6.63 -17.61 -8.93
N ARG A 14 -5.74 -16.90 -8.22
CA ARG A 14 -5.98 -15.63 -7.55
C ARG A 14 -5.08 -14.59 -8.17
N VAL A 15 -5.66 -13.52 -8.69
CA VAL A 15 -4.91 -12.44 -9.33
C VAL A 15 -5.05 -11.17 -8.50
N GLY A 16 -3.91 -10.60 -8.10
CA GLY A 16 -3.82 -9.29 -7.45
C GLY A 16 -3.23 -8.26 -8.40
N ILE A 17 -3.84 -7.08 -8.47
CA ILE A 17 -3.41 -5.97 -9.32
C ILE A 17 -3.14 -4.73 -8.46
N ASP A 18 -1.93 -4.23 -8.55
CA ASP A 18 -1.51 -2.92 -8.02
C ASP A 18 -1.38 -1.94 -9.21
N ILE A 19 -2.24 -0.92 -9.25
CA ILE A 19 -2.20 0.17 -10.24
C ILE A 19 -1.46 1.35 -9.62
N GLY A 20 -0.13 1.26 -9.60
CA GLY A 20 0.72 2.33 -9.08
C GLY A 20 0.97 3.45 -10.11
N THR A 21 1.52 4.57 -9.63
CA THR A 21 1.79 5.74 -10.46
C THR A 21 2.97 5.57 -11.43
N SER A 22 3.94 4.72 -11.10
CA SER A 22 5.13 4.47 -11.94
C SER A 22 5.09 3.12 -12.64
N SER A 23 4.29 2.19 -12.14
CA SER A 23 4.14 0.87 -12.73
C SER A 23 2.84 0.20 -12.29
N ILE A 24 2.31 -0.65 -13.17
CA ILE A 24 1.25 -1.61 -12.84
C ILE A 24 1.93 -2.94 -12.52
N LYS A 25 1.52 -3.59 -11.45
CA LYS A 25 2.03 -4.91 -11.04
C LYS A 25 0.87 -5.88 -10.94
N VAL A 26 1.09 -7.06 -11.46
CA VAL A 26 0.10 -8.15 -11.46
C VAL A 26 0.78 -9.41 -10.93
N VAL A 27 0.14 -10.07 -9.98
CA VAL A 27 0.61 -11.34 -9.43
C VAL A 27 -0.53 -12.36 -9.51
N GLU A 28 -0.24 -13.53 -10.03
CA GLU A 28 -1.16 -14.65 -10.05
C GLU A 28 -0.62 -15.77 -9.15
N LEU A 29 -1.39 -16.13 -8.16
CA LEU A 29 -1.13 -17.26 -7.28
C LEU A 29 -2.10 -18.40 -7.59
N VAL A 30 -1.63 -19.62 -7.39
CA VAL A 30 -2.46 -20.83 -7.44
C VAL A 30 -2.47 -21.50 -6.07
N ARG A 31 -3.64 -21.95 -5.62
CA ARG A 31 -3.76 -22.72 -4.38
C ARG A 31 -3.25 -24.14 -4.57
N GLN A 32 -2.32 -24.55 -3.72
CA GLN A 32 -1.79 -25.91 -3.62
C GLN A 32 -2.03 -26.42 -2.18
N GLY A 33 -3.20 -27.02 -1.95
CA GLY A 33 -3.65 -27.38 -0.59
C GLY A 33 -3.90 -26.13 0.25
N SER A 34 -3.20 -26.02 1.38
CA SER A 34 -3.25 -24.83 2.26
C SER A 34 -2.25 -23.73 1.85
N ALA A 35 -1.29 -24.04 0.98
CA ALA A 35 -0.26 -23.10 0.56
C ALA A 35 -0.67 -22.34 -0.72
N ALA A 36 -0.11 -21.14 -0.89
CA ALA A 36 -0.18 -20.39 -2.11
C ALA A 36 1.15 -20.51 -2.88
N ALA A 37 1.09 -20.82 -4.17
CA ALA A 37 2.26 -20.89 -5.02
C ALA A 37 2.21 -19.83 -6.11
N LEU A 38 3.36 -19.21 -6.43
CA LEU A 38 3.48 -18.26 -7.52
C LEU A 38 3.29 -18.97 -8.86
N ASN A 39 2.27 -18.56 -9.59
CA ASN A 39 2.04 -19.07 -10.95
C ASN A 39 2.60 -18.11 -12.00
N ASN A 40 2.34 -16.81 -11.85
CA ASN A 40 2.80 -15.81 -12.80
C ASN A 40 2.91 -14.42 -12.14
N TYR A 41 3.72 -13.54 -12.72
CA TYR A 41 3.77 -12.13 -12.32
C TYR A 41 4.22 -11.26 -13.49
N ALA A 42 3.82 -10.00 -13.46
CA ALA A 42 4.23 -9.03 -14.46
C ALA A 42 4.33 -7.63 -13.83
N GLN A 43 5.25 -6.84 -14.37
CA GLN A 43 5.35 -5.42 -14.09
C GLN A 43 5.38 -4.65 -15.40
N PHE A 44 4.48 -3.70 -15.53
CA PHE A 44 4.41 -2.77 -16.65
C PHE A 44 4.82 -1.38 -16.16
N TYR A 45 5.95 -0.87 -16.65
CA TYR A 45 6.39 0.49 -16.33
C TYR A 45 5.62 1.51 -17.16
N THR A 46 4.96 2.42 -16.50
CA THR A 46 4.31 3.56 -17.12
C THR A 46 5.39 4.58 -17.47
N ARG A 47 5.74 4.70 -18.74
CA ARG A 47 6.90 5.45 -19.27
C ARG A 47 6.89 6.96 -18.93
N GLY A 48 6.79 7.35 -17.67
CA GLY A 48 6.84 8.77 -17.27
C GLY A 48 5.74 9.68 -17.88
N GLU A 49 4.95 9.16 -18.83
CA GLU A 49 3.86 9.86 -19.51
C GLU A 49 2.71 10.22 -18.57
N TYR A 50 2.70 9.61 -17.39
CA TYR A 50 1.69 9.82 -16.36
C TYR A 50 2.09 10.86 -15.30
N MET A 51 3.22 11.52 -15.46
CA MET A 51 3.62 12.59 -14.54
C MET A 51 2.86 13.86 -14.92
N SER A 52 1.67 14.02 -14.33
CA SER A 52 1.00 15.33 -14.36
C SER A 52 1.91 16.39 -13.78
N THR A 53 2.08 17.48 -14.50
CA THR A 53 2.87 18.64 -14.06
C THR A 53 2.18 19.41 -12.92
N LYS A 54 0.93 19.05 -12.56
CA LYS A 54 0.18 19.69 -11.47
C LYS A 54 0.24 18.85 -10.21
N PRO A 55 0.69 19.42 -9.06
CA PRO A 55 0.56 18.76 -7.77
C PRO A 55 -0.92 18.43 -7.49
N GLY A 56 -1.20 17.21 -7.03
CA GLY A 56 -2.54 16.79 -6.63
C GLY A 56 -3.44 16.17 -7.69
N SER A 57 -3.10 16.21 -8.99
CA SER A 57 -3.94 15.59 -10.02
C SER A 57 -3.42 14.19 -10.41
N PHE A 58 -4.25 13.18 -10.16
CA PHE A 58 -4.08 11.82 -10.67
C PHE A 58 -4.71 11.77 -12.08
N ASN A 59 -4.08 12.45 -13.05
CA ASN A 59 -4.62 12.57 -14.40
C ASN A 59 -4.00 11.53 -15.36
N ILE A 60 -3.96 10.27 -14.94
CA ILE A 60 -3.87 9.18 -15.91
C ILE A 60 -5.28 8.97 -16.45
N LEU A 61 -5.44 9.04 -17.77
CA LEU A 61 -6.72 8.73 -18.38
C LEU A 61 -7.08 7.27 -18.09
N ASP A 62 -8.32 7.01 -17.74
CA ASP A 62 -8.84 5.66 -17.50
C ASP A 62 -8.52 4.72 -18.67
N SER A 63 -8.57 5.24 -19.90
CA SER A 63 -8.22 4.51 -21.12
C SER A 63 -6.75 4.09 -21.21
N GLN A 64 -5.83 4.91 -20.70
CA GLN A 64 -4.39 4.57 -20.69
C GLN A 64 -4.10 3.45 -19.69
N ILE A 65 -4.70 3.52 -18.49
CA ILE A 65 -4.60 2.45 -17.50
C ILE A 65 -5.17 1.15 -18.06
N ALA A 66 -6.35 1.22 -18.66
CA ALA A 66 -7.02 0.07 -19.26
C ALA A 66 -6.19 -0.57 -20.38
N GLU A 67 -5.59 0.22 -21.25
CA GLU A 67 -4.73 -0.28 -22.33
C GLU A 67 -3.46 -0.94 -21.77
N SER A 68 -2.83 -0.32 -20.74
CA SER A 68 -1.66 -0.92 -20.07
C SER A 68 -1.99 -2.25 -19.40
N LEU A 69 -3.16 -2.34 -18.73
CA LEU A 69 -3.64 -3.60 -18.15
C LEU A 69 -3.88 -4.66 -19.25
N LYS A 70 -4.55 -4.28 -20.34
CA LYS A 70 -4.82 -5.17 -21.46
C LYS A 70 -3.52 -5.74 -22.06
N GLN A 71 -2.54 -4.87 -22.31
CA GLN A 71 -1.22 -5.28 -22.80
C GLN A 71 -0.50 -6.20 -21.80
N THR A 72 -0.55 -5.89 -20.51
CA THR A 72 0.04 -6.71 -19.45
C THR A 72 -0.58 -8.11 -19.42
N PHE A 73 -1.92 -8.20 -19.48
CA PHE A 73 -2.63 -9.48 -19.48
C PHE A 73 -2.39 -10.30 -20.75
N GLN A 74 -2.26 -9.63 -21.89
CA GLN A 74 -1.94 -10.31 -23.16
C GLN A 74 -0.50 -10.82 -23.18
N ALA A 75 0.46 -10.02 -22.76
CA ALA A 75 1.88 -10.36 -22.79
C ALA A 75 2.24 -11.47 -21.80
N ALA A 76 1.66 -11.42 -20.58
CA ALA A 76 1.97 -12.36 -19.52
C ALA A 76 1.07 -13.61 -19.51
N ASN A 77 -0.02 -13.62 -20.28
CA ASN A 77 -0.93 -14.77 -20.43
C ASN A 77 -1.46 -15.31 -19.08
N PHE A 78 -2.03 -14.44 -18.25
CA PHE A 78 -2.65 -14.83 -16.99
C PHE A 78 -3.88 -15.76 -17.19
N ASN A 79 -4.05 -16.72 -16.28
CA ASN A 79 -5.11 -17.74 -16.35
C ASN A 79 -6.49 -17.21 -15.90
N SER A 80 -6.53 -16.18 -15.06
CA SER A 80 -7.78 -15.58 -14.60
C SER A 80 -7.89 -14.12 -15.01
N ARG A 81 -9.11 -13.70 -15.38
CA ARG A 81 -9.47 -12.30 -15.61
C ARG A 81 -10.37 -11.75 -14.50
N VAL A 82 -10.67 -12.58 -13.50
CA VAL A 82 -11.35 -12.19 -12.26
C VAL A 82 -10.27 -11.90 -11.24
N VAL A 83 -10.21 -10.66 -10.77
CA VAL A 83 -9.05 -10.13 -10.06
C VAL A 83 -9.45 -9.34 -8.82
N THR A 84 -8.52 -9.21 -7.88
CA THR A 84 -8.59 -8.26 -6.76
C THR A 84 -7.66 -7.08 -7.05
N VAL A 85 -8.14 -5.85 -6.90
CA VAL A 85 -7.39 -4.63 -7.21
C VAL A 85 -7.20 -3.76 -5.96
N ALA A 86 -6.04 -3.09 -5.87
CA ALA A 86 -5.77 -2.11 -4.84
C ALA A 86 -6.45 -0.77 -5.16
N LEU A 87 -7.02 -0.16 -4.14
CA LEU A 87 -7.40 1.25 -4.13
C LEU A 87 -6.32 2.04 -3.37
N PRO A 88 -5.87 3.18 -3.90
CA PRO A 88 -4.84 3.97 -3.25
C PRO A 88 -5.39 4.65 -1.98
N VAL A 89 -4.58 4.68 -0.93
CA VAL A 89 -4.95 5.25 0.37
C VAL A 89 -5.33 6.72 0.27
N PHE A 90 -4.58 7.51 -0.52
CA PHE A 90 -4.82 8.94 -0.67
C PHE A 90 -6.20 9.29 -1.28
N SER A 91 -6.92 8.32 -1.83
CA SER A 91 -8.28 8.48 -2.36
C SER A 91 -9.37 7.93 -1.45
N SER A 92 -9.04 7.61 -0.22
CA SER A 92 -9.96 7.05 0.78
C SER A 92 -9.84 7.77 2.11
N PHE A 93 -10.80 7.55 2.98
CA PHE A 93 -10.79 8.02 4.36
C PHE A 93 -10.79 6.80 5.27
N SER A 94 -9.89 6.77 6.24
CA SER A 94 -9.89 5.74 7.27
C SER A 94 -9.48 6.37 8.59
N THR A 95 -10.17 5.99 9.64
CA THR A 95 -9.92 6.51 10.99
C THR A 95 -10.32 5.50 12.05
N LEU A 96 -9.59 5.52 13.16
CA LEU A 96 -9.94 4.80 14.36
C LEU A 96 -10.88 5.69 15.19
N ILE A 97 -12.12 5.26 15.36
CA ILE A 97 -13.11 5.97 16.19
C ILE A 97 -13.31 5.28 17.54
N THR A 98 -13.67 6.07 18.53
CA THR A 98 -13.95 5.59 19.89
C THR A 98 -15.45 5.75 20.17
N LEU A 99 -16.09 4.66 20.58
CA LEU A 99 -17.50 4.63 20.96
C LEU A 99 -17.65 4.11 22.39
N PRO A 100 -18.66 4.50 23.14
CA PRO A 100 -19.00 3.84 24.40
C PRO A 100 -19.39 2.38 24.15
N ALA A 101 -19.25 1.55 25.19
CA ALA A 101 -19.73 0.17 25.12
C ALA A 101 -21.26 0.15 24.86
N MET A 102 -21.69 -0.64 23.90
CA MET A 102 -23.08 -0.76 23.48
C MET A 102 -23.37 -2.16 22.92
N SER A 103 -24.62 -2.47 22.66
CA SER A 103 -24.99 -3.74 22.05
C SER A 103 -24.55 -3.83 20.58
N PRO A 104 -24.34 -5.04 20.04
CA PRO A 104 -24.01 -5.22 18.62
C PRO A 104 -25.02 -4.61 17.65
N GLU A 105 -26.32 -4.61 18.05
CA GLU A 105 -27.41 -4.07 17.26
C GLU A 105 -27.33 -2.55 17.12
N GLU A 106 -26.87 -1.87 18.18
CA GLU A 106 -26.72 -0.41 18.20
C GLU A 106 -25.43 0.05 17.51
N LEU A 107 -24.41 -0.85 17.45
CA LEU A 107 -23.06 -0.50 17.04
C LEU A 107 -23.00 -0.04 15.58
N GLU A 108 -23.72 -0.67 14.65
CA GLU A 108 -23.65 -0.31 13.23
C GLU A 108 -24.13 1.13 12.98
N ASP A 109 -25.26 1.50 13.59
CA ASP A 109 -25.82 2.85 13.44
C ASP A 109 -24.93 3.90 14.14
N ALA A 110 -24.39 3.58 15.31
CA ALA A 110 -23.49 4.44 16.05
C ALA A 110 -22.18 4.69 15.29
N VAL A 111 -21.59 3.64 14.68
CA VAL A 111 -20.39 3.75 13.85
C VAL A 111 -20.65 4.64 12.64
N ARG A 112 -21.76 4.44 11.92
CA ARG A 112 -22.13 5.26 10.77
C ARG A 112 -22.36 6.72 11.15
N TYR A 113 -22.98 6.96 12.30
CA TYR A 113 -23.24 8.31 12.80
C TYR A 113 -21.93 9.03 13.16
N GLU A 114 -21.05 8.37 13.92
CA GLU A 114 -19.79 8.96 14.38
C GLU A 114 -18.83 9.20 13.22
N ALA A 115 -18.75 8.25 12.26
CA ALA A 115 -17.90 8.34 11.08
C ALA A 115 -18.15 9.60 10.23
N ARG A 116 -19.36 10.15 10.23
CA ARG A 116 -19.71 11.40 9.51
C ARG A 116 -18.86 12.60 9.92
N LYS A 117 -18.30 12.58 11.12
CA LYS A 117 -17.43 13.68 11.60
C LYS A 117 -16.05 13.69 10.90
N TYR A 118 -15.64 12.56 10.36
CA TYR A 118 -14.30 12.34 9.80
C TYR A 118 -14.31 12.19 8.28
N ILE A 119 -15.49 11.95 7.68
CA ILE A 119 -15.65 11.80 6.24
C ILE A 119 -16.14 13.15 5.68
N PRO A 120 -15.33 13.82 4.82
CA PRO A 120 -15.64 15.19 4.35
C PRO A 120 -16.72 15.23 3.26
N VAL A 121 -17.32 14.10 2.91
CA VAL A 121 -18.40 13.96 1.93
C VAL A 121 -19.59 13.21 2.54
N PRO A 122 -20.82 13.33 2.02
CA PRO A 122 -21.97 12.59 2.52
C PRO A 122 -21.71 11.08 2.52
N ILE A 123 -22.14 10.38 3.57
CA ILE A 123 -21.94 8.94 3.71
C ILE A 123 -22.64 8.13 2.60
N SER A 124 -23.66 8.71 1.96
CA SER A 124 -24.33 8.15 0.78
C SER A 124 -23.45 8.17 -0.49
N GLU A 125 -22.41 8.99 -0.51
CA GLU A 125 -21.49 9.14 -1.65
C GLU A 125 -20.21 8.29 -1.50
N VAL A 126 -20.15 7.45 -0.45
CA VAL A 126 -19.02 6.57 -0.19
C VAL A 126 -19.45 5.12 -0.05
N GLN A 127 -18.56 4.20 -0.43
CA GLN A 127 -18.60 2.82 0.06
C GLN A 127 -17.97 2.82 1.45
N PHE A 128 -18.74 2.41 2.45
CA PHE A 128 -18.34 2.45 3.85
C PHE A 128 -18.27 1.05 4.44
N ASP A 129 -17.16 0.75 5.11
CA ASP A 129 -16.96 -0.50 5.85
C ASP A 129 -16.28 -0.19 7.19
N TRP A 130 -16.40 -1.10 8.15
CA TRP A 130 -15.78 -0.95 9.46
C TRP A 130 -15.46 -2.29 10.12
N THR A 131 -14.53 -2.26 11.07
CA THR A 131 -14.20 -3.42 11.89
C THR A 131 -13.87 -3.00 13.31
N GLN A 132 -14.32 -3.78 14.29
CA GLN A 132 -13.95 -3.55 15.69
C GLN A 132 -12.49 -3.98 15.93
N VAL A 133 -11.74 -3.11 16.60
CA VAL A 133 -10.35 -3.38 17.02
C VAL A 133 -10.37 -3.84 18.48
N ALA A 134 -10.57 -5.14 18.67
CA ALA A 134 -10.85 -5.71 19.98
C ALA A 134 -9.74 -5.46 21.00
N HIS A 135 -8.46 -5.57 20.60
CA HIS A 135 -7.31 -5.40 21.49
C HIS A 135 -7.07 -3.96 21.97
N LEU A 136 -7.65 -2.97 21.29
CA LEU A 136 -7.64 -1.56 21.72
C LEU A 136 -8.94 -1.17 22.45
N SER A 137 -9.94 -2.06 22.48
CA SER A 137 -11.21 -1.84 23.16
C SER A 137 -11.08 -2.18 24.64
N THR A 138 -11.91 -1.53 25.49
CA THR A 138 -12.02 -1.78 26.93
C THR A 138 -13.45 -2.17 27.29
N ALA A 139 -13.72 -2.48 28.55
CA ALA A 139 -15.08 -2.78 29.02
C ALA A 139 -16.07 -1.61 28.80
N ASN A 140 -15.56 -0.36 28.78
CA ASN A 140 -16.38 0.85 28.68
C ASN A 140 -16.25 1.57 27.33
N SER A 141 -15.37 1.12 26.43
CA SER A 141 -15.00 1.82 25.21
C SER A 141 -14.68 0.84 24.08
N LEU A 142 -15.34 1.01 22.96
CA LEU A 142 -15.08 0.26 21.72
C LEU A 142 -14.21 1.10 20.78
N LYS A 143 -13.18 0.46 20.23
CA LYS A 143 -12.38 1.04 19.15
C LYS A 143 -12.80 0.39 17.84
N VAL A 144 -13.09 1.21 16.85
CA VAL A 144 -13.60 0.76 15.56
C VAL A 144 -12.81 1.46 14.45
N LEU A 145 -12.16 0.65 13.62
CA LEU A 145 -11.54 1.14 12.40
C LEU A 145 -12.62 1.29 11.34
N THR A 146 -12.72 2.48 10.78
CA THR A 146 -13.64 2.78 9.68
C THR A 146 -12.88 3.07 8.40
N VAL A 147 -13.46 2.68 7.28
CA VAL A 147 -12.94 2.94 5.93
C VAL A 147 -14.07 3.46 5.05
N ALA A 148 -13.81 4.54 4.34
CA ALA A 148 -14.75 5.10 3.39
C ALA A 148 -14.03 5.42 2.06
N VAL A 149 -14.58 4.92 0.96
CA VAL A 149 -14.06 5.16 -0.40
C VAL A 149 -15.13 5.88 -1.21
N PRO A 150 -14.85 7.06 -1.80
CA PRO A 150 -15.80 7.76 -2.66
C PRO A 150 -16.33 6.87 -3.79
N ASN A 151 -17.63 6.91 -4.04
CA ASN A 151 -18.26 6.11 -5.11
C ASN A 151 -17.65 6.41 -6.47
N GLU A 152 -17.23 7.65 -6.73
CA GLU A 152 -16.56 8.05 -7.97
C GLU A 152 -15.26 7.28 -8.23
N ILE A 153 -14.52 6.94 -7.16
CA ILE A 153 -13.29 6.13 -7.26
C ILE A 153 -13.64 4.70 -7.64
N VAL A 154 -14.64 4.11 -6.97
CA VAL A 154 -15.10 2.74 -7.28
C VAL A 154 -15.61 2.67 -8.73
N GLU A 155 -16.40 3.65 -9.16
CA GLU A 155 -16.90 3.73 -10.54
C GLU A 155 -15.78 3.90 -11.57
N LYS A 156 -14.76 4.72 -11.25
CA LYS A 156 -13.56 4.86 -12.09
C LYS A 156 -12.88 3.50 -12.30
N TYR A 157 -12.64 2.74 -11.23
CA TYR A 157 -12.02 1.43 -11.32
C TYR A 157 -12.88 0.43 -12.12
N ASN A 158 -14.20 0.46 -11.93
CA ASN A 158 -15.13 -0.37 -12.72
C ASN A 158 -15.08 -0.04 -14.21
N ARG A 159 -15.00 1.26 -14.59
CA ARG A 159 -14.81 1.66 -16.01
C ARG A 159 -13.48 1.16 -16.56
N ILE A 160 -12.39 1.26 -15.80
CA ILE A 160 -11.07 0.75 -16.19
C ILE A 160 -11.15 -0.77 -16.43
N ALA A 161 -11.76 -1.53 -15.53
CA ALA A 161 -11.95 -2.97 -15.65
C ALA A 161 -12.69 -3.34 -16.92
N GLN A 162 -13.82 -2.67 -17.19
CA GLN A 162 -14.63 -2.89 -18.39
C GLN A 162 -13.83 -2.63 -19.67
N MET A 163 -13.11 -1.52 -19.74
CA MET A 163 -12.27 -1.18 -20.90
C MET A 163 -11.10 -2.16 -21.08
N ALA A 164 -10.53 -2.68 -20.00
CA ALA A 164 -9.43 -3.66 -20.03
C ALA A 164 -9.91 -5.10 -20.34
N GLY A 165 -11.21 -5.38 -20.26
CA GLY A 165 -11.79 -6.71 -20.42
C GLY A 165 -11.43 -7.65 -19.26
N ILE A 166 -11.39 -7.12 -18.04
CA ILE A 166 -11.17 -7.84 -16.78
C ILE A 166 -12.31 -7.54 -15.79
N GLU A 167 -12.50 -8.39 -14.78
CA GLU A 167 -13.54 -8.25 -13.76
C GLU A 167 -12.87 -7.96 -12.41
N PHE A 168 -13.13 -6.80 -11.80
CA PHE A 168 -12.72 -6.52 -10.43
C PHE A 168 -13.75 -7.12 -9.46
N GLU A 169 -13.47 -8.35 -9.00
CA GLU A 169 -14.32 -9.05 -8.02
C GLU A 169 -14.23 -8.37 -6.64
N ASN A 170 -13.04 -7.92 -6.27
CA ASN A 170 -12.82 -7.25 -5.00
C ASN A 170 -11.94 -6.01 -5.22
N MET A 171 -12.21 -5.00 -4.39
CA MET A 171 -11.39 -3.80 -4.24
C MET A 171 -10.98 -3.67 -2.78
N GLU A 172 -9.72 -3.35 -2.52
CA GLU A 172 -9.18 -3.27 -1.16
C GLU A 172 -8.14 -2.16 -1.08
N LEU A 173 -8.02 -1.47 0.06
CA LEU A 173 -6.95 -0.49 0.23
C LEU A 173 -5.57 -1.17 0.21
N GLU A 174 -4.61 -0.55 -0.45
CA GLU A 174 -3.24 -1.05 -0.59
C GLU A 174 -2.57 -1.38 0.75
N THR A 175 -2.90 -0.67 1.84
CA THR A 175 -2.35 -0.91 3.17
C THR A 175 -2.73 -2.26 3.75
N PHE A 176 -3.97 -2.72 3.55
CA PHE A 176 -4.43 -4.03 4.05
C PHE A 176 -3.77 -5.18 3.29
N SER A 177 -3.65 -5.05 1.98
CA SER A 177 -2.94 -6.06 1.18
C SER A 177 -1.46 -6.08 1.51
N THR A 178 -0.81 -4.93 1.67
CA THR A 178 0.60 -4.84 2.07
C THR A 178 0.84 -5.52 3.43
N ALA A 179 -0.01 -5.24 4.42
CA ALA A 179 0.06 -5.88 5.73
C ALA A 179 -0.07 -7.41 5.62
N ARG A 180 -1.02 -7.91 4.83
CA ARG A 180 -1.22 -9.34 4.59
C ARG A 180 0.02 -10.02 3.99
N ALA A 181 0.72 -9.35 3.09
CA ALA A 181 1.94 -9.89 2.48
C ALA A 181 3.13 -9.88 3.43
N LEU A 182 3.30 -8.81 4.22
CA LEU A 182 4.54 -8.54 4.93
C LEU A 182 4.56 -8.95 6.40
N ILE A 183 3.43 -8.92 7.11
CA ILE A 183 3.41 -9.27 8.52
C ILE A 183 3.57 -10.78 8.70
N LYS A 184 4.62 -11.19 9.42
CA LYS A 184 4.91 -12.61 9.75
C LYS A 184 4.29 -12.99 11.07
N ASP A 185 4.54 -12.18 12.09
CA ASP A 185 4.08 -12.37 13.47
C ASP A 185 3.09 -11.25 13.81
N GLU A 186 1.82 -11.60 13.88
CA GLU A 186 0.75 -10.65 14.21
C GLU A 186 0.79 -10.19 15.66
N SER A 187 1.54 -10.86 16.53
CA SER A 187 1.68 -10.50 17.96
C SER A 187 2.59 -9.28 18.18
N ILE A 188 3.42 -8.93 17.18
CA ILE A 188 4.38 -7.83 17.23
C ILE A 188 3.79 -6.60 16.54
N PRO A 189 3.52 -5.50 17.25
CA PRO A 189 3.13 -4.25 16.62
C PRO A 189 4.24 -3.78 15.69
N THR A 190 3.92 -3.65 14.41
CA THR A 190 4.88 -3.41 13.34
C THR A 190 4.46 -2.19 12.53
N VAL A 191 5.42 -1.31 12.24
CA VAL A 191 5.22 -0.24 11.26
C VAL A 191 5.58 -0.76 9.87
N ILE A 192 4.74 -0.49 8.89
CA ILE A 192 5.08 -0.64 7.47
C ILE A 192 5.28 0.75 6.90
N LEU A 193 6.48 1.03 6.42
CA LEU A 193 6.85 2.26 5.73
C LEU A 193 6.97 1.96 4.24
N ASP A 194 5.92 2.31 3.49
CA ASP A 194 5.86 2.12 2.03
C ASP A 194 6.24 3.41 1.31
N VAL A 195 7.45 3.44 0.78
CA VAL A 195 7.94 4.57 -0.01
C VAL A 195 7.64 4.34 -1.49
N GLY A 196 6.47 4.82 -1.89
CA GLY A 196 6.00 4.75 -3.27
C GLY A 196 6.63 5.80 -4.18
N SER A 197 6.20 5.85 -5.44
CA SER A 197 6.66 6.85 -6.41
C SER A 197 6.06 8.24 -6.12
N ARG A 198 4.77 8.32 -5.82
CA ARG A 198 4.06 9.58 -5.55
C ARG A 198 4.00 9.90 -4.07
N THR A 199 3.64 8.94 -3.24
CA THR A 199 3.35 9.07 -1.83
C THR A 199 4.22 8.14 -1.01
N THR A 200 4.38 8.46 0.27
CA THR A 200 4.90 7.55 1.28
C THR A 200 3.79 7.26 2.27
N ASN A 201 3.53 5.98 2.52
CA ASN A 201 2.51 5.53 3.46
C ASN A 201 3.17 4.95 4.72
N ILE A 202 2.71 5.39 5.88
CA ILE A 202 3.05 4.83 7.18
C ILE A 202 1.82 4.09 7.68
N SER A 203 1.94 2.79 7.94
CA SER A 203 0.86 1.98 8.49
C SER A 203 1.33 1.28 9.74
N ILE A 204 0.52 1.30 10.80
CA ILE A 204 0.79 0.51 12.01
C ILE A 204 -0.15 -0.68 12.00
N VAL A 205 0.45 -1.86 12.11
CA VAL A 205 -0.26 -3.14 12.16
C VAL A 205 -0.05 -3.75 13.54
N ASP A 206 -1.14 -4.04 14.23
CA ASP A 206 -1.14 -4.76 15.50
C ASP A 206 -2.21 -5.85 15.48
N GLN A 207 -1.86 -7.04 15.93
CA GLN A 207 -2.70 -8.25 15.88
C GLN A 207 -3.32 -8.50 14.49
N GLY A 208 -2.54 -8.30 13.44
CA GLY A 208 -2.95 -8.50 12.06
C GLY A 208 -3.91 -7.43 11.49
N ILE A 209 -4.23 -6.40 12.27
CA ILE A 209 -5.12 -5.30 11.87
C ILE A 209 -4.29 -4.05 11.59
N VAL A 210 -4.52 -3.39 10.46
CA VAL A 210 -3.99 -2.04 10.20
C VAL A 210 -4.79 -1.07 11.05
N VAL A 211 -4.22 -0.65 12.19
CA VAL A 211 -4.92 0.19 13.19
C VAL A 211 -4.76 1.68 12.95
N LEU A 212 -3.71 2.07 12.24
CA LEU A 212 -3.44 3.45 11.85
C LEU A 212 -2.77 3.46 10.47
N HIS A 213 -3.13 4.43 9.65
CA HIS A 213 -2.32 4.76 8.49
C HIS A 213 -2.20 6.28 8.35
N HIS A 214 -1.06 6.72 7.86
CA HIS A 214 -0.77 8.11 7.56
C HIS A 214 -0.13 8.21 6.18
N ASN A 215 -0.58 9.17 5.37
CA ASN A 215 -0.09 9.38 4.01
C ASN A 215 0.69 10.67 3.93
N ILE A 216 1.92 10.58 3.43
CA ILE A 216 2.77 11.72 3.11
C ILE A 216 2.69 11.94 1.59
N ASP A 217 2.19 13.10 1.14
CA ASP A 217 2.06 13.42 -0.31
C ASP A 217 3.43 13.76 -0.92
N THR A 218 4.41 12.91 -0.66
CA THR A 218 5.76 12.97 -1.21
C THR A 218 6.32 11.56 -1.32
N GLY A 219 6.87 11.22 -2.49
CA GLY A 219 7.47 9.92 -2.77
C GLY A 219 8.71 10.05 -3.67
N GLY A 220 9.20 8.92 -4.16
CA GLY A 220 10.45 8.83 -4.91
C GLY A 220 10.56 9.75 -6.13
N SER A 221 9.46 10.03 -6.83
CA SER A 221 9.46 10.96 -7.97
C SER A 221 9.72 12.41 -7.57
N ALA A 222 9.28 12.83 -6.39
CA ALA A 222 9.60 14.16 -5.87
C ALA A 222 11.09 14.29 -5.58
N LEU A 223 11.69 13.27 -4.98
CA LEU A 223 13.14 13.19 -4.73
C LEU A 223 13.95 13.29 -6.01
N THR A 224 13.57 12.52 -7.04
CA THR A 224 14.22 12.59 -8.36
C THR A 224 14.20 14.01 -8.93
N ARG A 225 13.06 14.71 -8.81
CA ARG A 225 12.94 16.10 -9.27
C ARG A 225 13.81 17.07 -8.46
N ILE A 226 13.87 16.91 -7.15
CA ILE A 226 14.72 17.71 -6.26
C ILE A 226 16.19 17.53 -6.65
N MET A 227 16.64 16.28 -6.81
CA MET A 227 18.01 15.98 -7.24
C MET A 227 18.31 16.53 -8.64
N ALA A 228 17.41 16.32 -9.62
CA ALA A 228 17.61 16.82 -10.98
C ALA A 228 17.80 18.36 -11.02
N ARG A 229 17.02 19.09 -10.22
CA ARG A 229 17.14 20.55 -10.09
C ARG A 229 18.38 20.97 -9.30
N GLY A 230 18.62 20.36 -8.14
CA GLY A 230 19.73 20.72 -7.25
C GLY A 230 21.09 20.45 -7.88
N MET A 231 21.20 19.38 -8.66
CA MET A 231 22.44 18.99 -9.36
C MET A 231 22.51 19.49 -10.80
N ALA A 232 21.45 20.14 -11.32
CA ALA A 232 21.33 20.58 -12.71
C ALA A 232 21.56 19.45 -13.75
N ILE A 233 20.99 18.26 -13.49
CA ILE A 233 21.12 17.05 -14.32
C ILE A 233 19.77 16.57 -14.87
N ASP A 234 19.81 15.73 -15.90
CA ASP A 234 18.62 15.09 -16.44
C ASP A 234 17.90 14.20 -15.39
N PRO A 235 16.56 14.19 -15.35
CA PRO A 235 15.79 13.38 -14.39
C PRO A 235 16.11 11.89 -14.42
N LYS A 236 16.44 11.30 -15.57
CA LYS A 236 16.84 9.88 -15.65
C LYS A 236 18.20 9.65 -14.96
N ARG A 237 19.10 10.62 -15.10
CA ARG A 237 20.39 10.55 -14.40
C ARG A 237 20.21 10.73 -12.90
N ALA A 238 19.35 11.65 -12.47
CA ALA A 238 18.99 11.82 -11.06
C ALA A 238 18.36 10.55 -10.47
N GLU A 239 17.43 9.91 -11.19
CA GLU A 239 16.83 8.64 -10.77
C GLU A 239 17.87 7.54 -10.62
N TYR A 240 18.78 7.42 -11.59
CA TYR A 240 19.87 6.45 -11.52
C TYR A 240 20.75 6.66 -10.27
N ILE A 241 21.12 7.91 -9.97
CA ILE A 241 21.95 8.24 -8.81
C ILE A 241 21.16 7.94 -7.51
N LYS A 242 19.91 8.36 -7.41
CA LYS A 242 19.05 8.10 -6.24
C LYS A 242 18.96 6.59 -5.93
N VAL A 243 18.73 5.78 -6.94
CA VAL A 243 18.53 4.32 -6.76
C VAL A 243 19.84 3.61 -6.41
N ASN A 244 20.99 4.09 -6.91
CA ASN A 244 22.25 3.39 -6.75
C ASN A 244 23.16 3.97 -5.66
N GLN A 245 22.95 5.21 -5.25
CA GLN A 245 23.79 5.88 -4.24
C GLN A 245 22.96 6.34 -3.03
N GLY A 246 21.77 6.92 -3.25
CA GLY A 246 20.88 7.35 -2.18
C GLY A 246 21.56 8.19 -1.12
N LEU A 247 21.36 7.86 0.14
CA LEU A 247 21.99 8.53 1.28
C LEU A 247 23.46 8.10 1.50
N GLU A 248 23.95 7.09 0.80
CA GLU A 248 25.32 6.58 0.84
C GLU A 248 26.22 7.19 -0.24
N SER A 249 25.80 8.32 -0.83
CA SER A 249 26.59 8.99 -1.87
C SER A 249 27.97 9.38 -1.37
N PRO A 250 29.05 9.02 -2.10
CA PRO A 250 30.42 9.23 -1.65
C PRO A 250 30.82 10.70 -1.47
N ASP A 251 30.20 11.61 -2.20
CA ASP A 251 30.48 13.05 -2.15
C ASP A 251 29.57 13.83 -1.17
N GLY A 252 28.61 13.15 -0.54
CA GLY A 252 27.65 13.76 0.39
C GLY A 252 26.59 14.67 -0.26
N GLN A 253 26.80 15.18 -1.47
CA GLN A 253 25.90 16.13 -2.11
C GLN A 253 24.49 15.55 -2.32
N VAL A 254 24.39 14.28 -2.71
CA VAL A 254 23.11 13.58 -2.89
C VAL A 254 22.40 13.41 -1.55
N SER A 255 23.15 13.03 -0.52
CA SER A 255 22.64 12.88 0.84
C SER A 255 22.05 14.21 1.37
N GLU A 256 22.77 15.32 1.21
CA GLU A 256 22.29 16.64 1.62
C GLU A 256 20.97 17.04 0.93
N LEU A 257 20.79 16.70 -0.34
CA LEU A 257 19.55 16.98 -1.08
C LEU A 257 18.38 16.09 -0.65
N LEU A 258 18.66 14.83 -0.23
CA LEU A 258 17.64 13.87 0.13
C LEU A 258 17.25 13.93 1.62
N GLN A 259 18.17 14.38 2.48
CA GLN A 259 18.00 14.37 3.94
C GLN A 259 16.74 15.09 4.41
N PRO A 260 16.37 16.30 3.94
CA PRO A 260 15.17 16.99 4.39
C PRO A 260 13.87 16.20 4.16
N PHE A 261 13.85 15.35 3.11
CA PHE A 261 12.73 14.48 2.85
C PHE A 261 12.71 13.31 3.84
N VAL A 262 13.85 12.69 4.08
CA VAL A 262 13.94 11.56 5.01
C VAL A 262 13.64 12.03 6.43
N ASP A 263 14.14 13.21 6.83
CA ASP A 263 13.83 13.84 8.13
C ASP A 263 12.31 14.08 8.30
N LYS A 264 11.64 14.50 7.22
CA LYS A 264 10.18 14.61 7.22
C LYS A 264 9.50 13.25 7.45
N ILE A 265 9.97 12.19 6.79
CA ILE A 265 9.43 10.82 7.03
C ILE A 265 9.62 10.43 8.48
N ILE A 266 10.79 10.68 9.07
CA ILE A 266 11.08 10.35 10.48
C ILE A 266 10.15 11.11 11.42
N LEU A 267 9.92 12.39 11.17
CA LEU A 267 9.01 13.20 11.97
C LEU A 267 7.57 12.64 11.93
N GLU A 268 7.05 12.38 10.74
CA GLU A 268 5.70 11.84 10.54
C GLU A 268 5.58 10.42 11.12
N LEU A 269 6.64 9.62 11.01
CA LEU A 269 6.72 8.29 11.61
C LEU A 269 6.64 8.37 13.14
N GLY A 270 7.39 9.29 13.75
CA GLY A 270 7.34 9.55 15.19
C GLY A 270 5.94 9.95 15.64
N GLN A 271 5.30 10.88 14.94
CA GLN A 271 3.93 11.32 15.21
C GLN A 271 2.93 10.17 15.11
N ALA A 272 2.98 9.38 14.04
CA ALA A 272 2.08 8.24 13.85
C ALA A 272 2.20 7.21 15.00
N MET A 273 3.43 6.93 15.45
CA MET A 273 3.65 6.04 16.59
C MET A 273 3.12 6.62 17.90
N GLU A 274 3.31 7.91 18.15
CA GLU A 274 2.79 8.58 19.35
C GLU A 274 1.26 8.62 19.36
N ASP A 275 0.63 8.90 18.21
CA ASP A 275 -0.83 8.89 18.08
C ASP A 275 -1.38 7.49 18.37
N TYR A 276 -0.76 6.45 17.84
CA TYR A 276 -1.16 5.07 18.10
C TYR A 276 -1.02 4.70 19.60
N ILE A 277 0.07 5.08 20.25
CA ILE A 277 0.26 4.85 21.69
C ILE A 277 -0.78 5.60 22.51
N ARG A 278 -1.13 6.83 22.13
CA ARG A 278 -2.17 7.64 22.80
C ARG A 278 -3.54 7.00 22.71
N GLU A 279 -3.82 6.29 21.61
CA GLU A 279 -5.05 5.51 21.44
C GLU A 279 -5.08 4.18 22.23
N GLY A 280 -4.06 3.92 23.04
CA GLY A 280 -3.93 2.71 23.87
C GLY A 280 -3.13 1.58 23.22
N GLY A 281 -2.52 1.84 22.08
CA GLY A 281 -1.66 0.88 21.41
C GLY A 281 -0.32 0.64 22.10
N ARG A 282 0.30 -0.49 21.78
CA ARG A 282 1.65 -0.84 22.25
C ARG A 282 2.70 -0.18 21.37
N ARG A 283 3.86 0.18 21.94
CA ARG A 283 4.96 0.72 21.14
C ARG A 283 5.34 -0.28 20.02
N PRO A 284 5.41 0.14 18.76
CA PRO A 284 5.91 -0.71 17.69
C PRO A 284 7.33 -1.18 17.94
N ALA A 285 7.61 -2.44 17.67
CA ALA A 285 8.89 -3.07 17.93
C ALA A 285 9.67 -3.42 16.65
N SER A 286 9.05 -3.25 15.47
CA SER A 286 9.68 -3.52 14.18
C SER A 286 9.17 -2.53 13.13
N ILE A 287 10.03 -2.21 12.15
CA ILE A 287 9.69 -1.42 10.98
C ILE A 287 10.02 -2.24 9.73
N ILE A 288 9.08 -2.32 8.80
CA ILE A 288 9.27 -2.97 7.50
C ILE A 288 9.26 -1.90 6.41
N LEU A 289 10.38 -1.77 5.69
CA LEU A 289 10.49 -0.91 4.51
C LEU A 289 9.98 -1.63 3.27
N THR A 290 9.12 -0.98 2.51
CA THR A 290 8.59 -1.50 1.25
C THR A 290 8.41 -0.39 0.21
N GLY A 291 7.90 -0.74 -0.97
CA GLY A 291 7.80 0.18 -2.09
C GLY A 291 9.11 0.37 -2.86
N GLY A 292 9.02 0.96 -4.05
CA GLY A 292 10.18 1.16 -4.92
C GLY A 292 11.23 2.10 -4.33
N GLY A 293 10.80 3.12 -3.58
CA GLY A 293 11.69 4.07 -2.89
C GLY A 293 12.26 3.53 -1.58
N GLY A 294 11.64 2.50 -0.99
CA GLY A 294 12.09 1.89 0.27
C GLY A 294 13.48 1.26 0.18
N LYS A 295 13.94 0.93 -1.02
CA LYS A 295 15.27 0.36 -1.30
C LYS A 295 16.36 1.39 -1.53
N MET A 296 16.07 2.68 -1.39
CA MET A 296 17.09 3.71 -1.54
C MET A 296 18.26 3.43 -0.59
N PRO A 297 19.52 3.35 -1.10
CA PRO A 297 20.71 3.09 -0.26
C PRO A 297 20.78 4.04 0.93
N GLY A 298 21.07 3.50 2.11
CA GLY A 298 21.17 4.24 3.36
C GLY A 298 19.84 4.56 4.06
N LEU A 299 18.67 4.36 3.41
CA LEU A 299 17.39 4.67 4.04
C LEU A 299 17.09 3.75 5.23
N ASN A 300 17.39 2.47 5.11
CA ASN A 300 17.15 1.49 6.18
C ASN A 300 17.90 1.86 7.46
N SER A 301 19.21 2.05 7.37
CA SER A 301 20.05 2.43 8.51
C SER A 301 19.63 3.79 9.07
N TYR A 302 19.33 4.76 8.20
CA TYR A 302 18.91 6.09 8.65
C TYR A 302 17.60 6.02 9.46
N VAL A 303 16.60 5.26 9.00
CA VAL A 303 15.34 5.06 9.74
C VAL A 303 15.63 4.36 11.06
N GLN A 304 16.35 3.25 11.05
CA GLN A 304 16.67 2.47 12.26
C GLN A 304 17.36 3.32 13.32
N ASP A 305 18.39 4.06 12.94
CA ASP A 305 19.19 4.88 13.85
C ASP A 305 18.37 6.06 14.43
N SER A 306 17.49 6.65 13.60
CA SER A 306 16.68 7.81 13.99
C SER A 306 15.61 7.47 15.02
N VAL A 307 14.97 6.29 14.94
CA VAL A 307 13.88 5.91 15.85
C VAL A 307 14.25 4.81 16.84
N ASN A 308 15.44 4.23 16.70
CA ASN A 308 15.97 3.12 17.52
C ASN A 308 15.00 1.92 17.56
N ILE A 309 14.52 1.51 16.38
CA ILE A 309 13.67 0.35 16.15
C ILE A 309 14.27 -0.47 15.02
N GLU A 310 14.34 -1.80 15.20
CA GLU A 310 14.82 -2.70 14.15
C GLU A 310 14.03 -2.50 12.85
N THR A 311 14.78 -2.28 11.75
CA THR A 311 14.21 -1.95 10.45
C THR A 311 14.68 -2.97 9.41
N GLU A 312 13.74 -3.67 8.76
CA GLU A 312 14.03 -4.66 7.73
C GLU A 312 13.35 -4.33 6.40
N TYR A 313 13.86 -4.89 5.31
CA TYR A 313 13.18 -4.82 4.01
C TYR A 313 12.05 -5.84 3.92
N GLY A 314 10.89 -5.41 3.42
CA GLY A 314 9.76 -6.28 3.21
C GLY A 314 10.05 -7.36 2.15
N ASN A 315 9.71 -8.61 2.48
CA ASN A 315 9.71 -9.71 1.53
C ASN A 315 8.26 -10.18 1.26
N PRO A 316 7.60 -9.70 0.21
CA PRO A 316 6.20 -10.04 -0.07
C PRO A 316 5.99 -11.52 -0.41
N PHE A 317 7.02 -12.21 -0.94
CA PHE A 317 6.92 -13.60 -1.33
C PHE A 317 7.22 -14.60 -0.19
N GLN A 318 7.46 -14.13 1.04
CA GLN A 318 7.77 -15.00 2.18
C GLN A 318 6.65 -16.01 2.53
N LYS A 319 5.40 -15.69 2.18
CA LYS A 319 4.21 -16.56 2.39
C LYS A 319 3.82 -17.33 1.13
N VAL A 320 4.62 -17.24 0.08
CA VAL A 320 4.32 -17.80 -1.25
C VAL A 320 5.41 -18.79 -1.64
N GLN A 321 5.01 -19.97 -2.07
CA GLN A 321 5.94 -20.92 -2.68
C GLN A 321 6.38 -20.39 -4.04
N THR A 322 7.67 -20.15 -4.21
CA THR A 322 8.25 -19.62 -5.44
C THR A 322 9.09 -20.68 -6.15
N PRO A 323 9.04 -20.77 -7.49
CA PRO A 323 9.88 -21.66 -8.25
C PRO A 323 11.38 -21.42 -7.95
N PRO A 324 12.21 -22.48 -7.79
CA PRO A 324 13.62 -22.34 -7.42
C PRO A 324 14.43 -21.34 -8.27
N PRO A 325 14.25 -21.24 -9.60
CA PRO A 325 14.99 -20.27 -10.40
C PRO A 325 14.66 -18.80 -10.09
N LEU A 326 13.47 -18.53 -9.53
CA LEU A 326 13.02 -17.19 -9.20
C LEU A 326 13.27 -16.79 -7.73
N GLN A 327 13.63 -17.76 -6.86
CA GLN A 327 13.80 -17.49 -5.42
C GLN A 327 14.78 -16.36 -5.15
N ASN A 328 15.98 -16.41 -5.74
CA ASN A 328 17.00 -15.37 -5.53
C ASN A 328 16.57 -14.00 -6.07
N ILE A 329 15.89 -13.98 -7.22
CA ILE A 329 15.40 -12.74 -7.84
C ILE A 329 14.32 -12.11 -6.99
N LEU A 330 13.34 -12.90 -6.54
CA LEU A 330 12.19 -12.42 -5.78
C LEU A 330 12.51 -12.14 -4.31
N GLN A 331 13.51 -12.80 -3.73
CA GLN A 331 13.94 -12.52 -2.35
C GLN A 331 14.82 -11.27 -2.24
N SER A 332 15.63 -10.98 -3.25
CA SER A 332 16.59 -9.87 -3.21
C SER A 332 16.00 -8.53 -3.65
N GLY A 333 14.82 -8.52 -4.29
CA GLY A 333 14.50 -7.34 -5.06
C GLY A 333 13.06 -6.85 -5.05
N GLU A 334 12.10 -7.62 -4.64
CA GLU A 334 10.74 -7.36 -5.11
C GLU A 334 9.79 -6.82 -4.02
N ALA A 335 10.30 -6.04 -3.06
CA ALA A 335 9.48 -5.33 -2.06
C ALA A 335 8.37 -4.48 -2.67
N ASN A 336 8.54 -4.02 -3.92
CA ASN A 336 7.54 -3.27 -4.66
C ASN A 336 6.32 -4.10 -5.12
N PHE A 337 6.31 -5.44 -4.97
CA PHE A 337 5.18 -6.31 -5.23
C PHE A 337 4.28 -6.56 -4.01
N SER A 338 4.54 -5.94 -2.87
CA SER A 338 3.84 -6.20 -1.60
C SER A 338 2.33 -6.08 -1.74
N VAL A 339 1.84 -5.04 -2.41
CA VAL A 339 0.41 -4.82 -2.65
C VAL A 339 -0.17 -5.94 -3.52
N ALA A 340 0.41 -6.22 -4.69
CA ALA A 340 -0.13 -7.21 -5.63
C ALA A 340 -0.12 -8.64 -5.06
N VAL A 341 0.95 -9.02 -4.34
CA VAL A 341 1.04 -10.32 -3.65
C VAL A 341 -0.02 -10.41 -2.56
N GLY A 342 -0.15 -9.37 -1.74
CA GLY A 342 -1.14 -9.35 -0.66
C GLY A 342 -2.58 -9.45 -1.16
N LEU A 343 -2.90 -8.83 -2.30
CA LEU A 343 -4.20 -8.97 -2.98
C LEU A 343 -4.43 -10.40 -3.45
N ALA A 344 -3.42 -11.03 -4.05
CA ALA A 344 -3.53 -12.41 -4.54
C ALA A 344 -3.58 -13.46 -3.41
N LEU A 345 -3.08 -13.13 -2.20
CA LEU A 345 -3.17 -13.97 -1.01
C LEU A 345 -4.58 -13.98 -0.36
N ARG A 346 -5.46 -13.07 -0.78
CA ARG A 346 -6.84 -13.02 -0.30
C ARG A 346 -7.63 -14.22 -0.80
#